data_5b4823db1bd9118d57e5e8b487d41ff6
#
_entry.id   5b4823db1bd9118d57e5e8b487d41ff6
#
_cell.length_a   1.000
_cell.length_b   1.000
_cell.length_c   1.000
_cell.angle_alpha   90.00
_cell.angle_beta   90.00
_cell.angle_gamma   90.00
#
_symmetry.space_group_name_H-M   'P 1'
#
loop_
_entity.id
_entity.type
_entity.pdbx_description
1 polymer ?
#
loop_
_entity_poly.entity_id
_entity_poly.type
_entity_poly.pdbx_seq_one_letter_code
_entity_poly.pdbx_strand_id
1 'polypeptide(L)'
;MKYLLKSFQYSQHKWKICGDLKMISILLGLQAGYTKHPCFLCLWDSRADDRHYTQISWLPRTSFTPGFKNVKFAYLVDPQNILLPPLHIKLGLMKNYTKALDKDGPTFKFLQMKFPRISEAKLRAGVFDGPQIRELMKDEGFTAHMSAVEKRAWTGFRAVISNFLGKHRSPDYEAQVKELLESFQSLGARMSVKMHFLSSHLDYFPDNCGDYSEEQGERFHQDLRHMEERYQGYWDVNMLADYCWCLKRDLPNTTHRRKSLKRHFLSA
;
A
#
# COMPACT_ATOMS: atom_id res chain seq x y z
N MET A 1 -13.48 12.79 12.08
CA MET A 1 -13.11 13.12 10.69
C MET A 1 -13.83 14.37 10.16
N LYS A 2 -15.18 14.41 10.12
CA LYS A 2 -15.94 15.60 9.65
C LYS A 2 -15.51 16.90 10.33
N TYR A 3 -15.30 16.86 11.65
CA TYR A 3 -14.83 18.01 12.43
C TYR A 3 -13.44 18.47 12.00
N LEU A 4 -12.49 17.55 11.79
CA LEU A 4 -11.14 17.88 11.32
C LEU A 4 -11.15 18.56 9.94
N LEU A 5 -11.90 18.00 8.99
CA LEU A 5 -12.03 18.61 7.65
C LEU A 5 -12.59 20.03 7.72
N LYS A 6 -13.52 20.28 8.65
CA LYS A 6 -14.05 21.63 8.91
C LYS A 6 -12.98 22.56 9.51
N SER A 7 -12.20 22.08 10.49
CA SER A 7 -11.11 22.85 11.12
C SER A 7 -10.03 23.28 10.12
N PHE A 8 -9.74 22.42 9.14
CA PHE A 8 -8.80 22.71 8.06
C PHE A 8 -9.42 23.48 6.88
N GLN A 9 -10.69 23.88 6.98
CA GLN A 9 -11.41 24.56 5.89
C GLN A 9 -11.30 23.82 4.55
N TYR A 10 -11.33 22.48 4.59
CA TYR A 10 -11.11 21.63 3.42
C TYR A 10 -11.98 22.01 2.22
N SER A 11 -13.24 22.43 2.46
CA SER A 11 -14.19 22.85 1.42
C SER A 11 -13.70 24.03 0.59
N GLN A 12 -12.83 24.89 1.16
CA GLN A 12 -12.23 26.03 0.45
C GLN A 12 -11.06 25.61 -0.42
N HIS A 13 -10.21 24.70 0.09
CA HIS A 13 -8.96 24.33 -0.57
C HIS A 13 -9.11 23.18 -1.56
N LYS A 14 -10.05 22.25 -1.31
CA LYS A 14 -10.30 21.05 -2.13
C LYS A 14 -9.03 20.26 -2.46
N TRP A 15 -8.11 20.15 -1.51
CA TRP A 15 -6.84 19.44 -1.68
C TRP A 15 -7.05 18.01 -2.14
N LYS A 16 -6.13 17.52 -2.94
CA LYS A 16 -6.04 16.09 -3.22
C LYS A 16 -5.61 15.34 -1.97
N ILE A 17 -6.23 14.20 -1.72
CA ILE A 17 -5.97 13.37 -0.55
C ILE A 17 -5.38 12.04 -0.98
N CYS A 18 -4.19 11.75 -0.48
CA CYS A 18 -3.58 10.44 -0.56
C CYS A 18 -3.55 9.82 0.85
N GLY A 19 -3.89 8.56 0.97
CA GLY A 19 -3.90 7.85 2.24
C GLY A 19 -4.15 6.35 2.05
N ASP A 20 -4.07 5.59 3.13
CA ASP A 20 -4.38 4.17 3.05
C ASP A 20 -5.84 3.90 2.63
N LEU A 21 -6.11 2.72 2.09
CA LEU A 21 -7.46 2.36 1.61
C LEU A 21 -8.51 2.34 2.72
N LYS A 22 -8.12 2.18 3.99
CA LYS A 22 -9.04 2.27 5.13
C LYS A 22 -9.45 3.72 5.36
N MET A 23 -8.50 4.64 5.34
CA MET A 23 -8.77 6.08 5.44
C MET A 23 -9.63 6.56 4.26
N ILE A 24 -9.29 6.16 3.03
CA ILE A 24 -10.08 6.46 1.84
C ILE A 24 -11.52 5.96 2.00
N SER A 25 -11.71 4.72 2.48
CA SER A 25 -13.05 4.18 2.72
C SER A 25 -13.84 5.02 3.74
N ILE A 26 -13.21 5.48 4.82
CA ILE A 26 -13.85 6.35 5.83
C ILE A 26 -14.25 7.69 5.22
N LEU A 27 -13.38 8.32 4.43
CA LEU A 27 -13.64 9.61 3.79
C LEU A 27 -14.77 9.54 2.76
N LEU A 28 -14.88 8.42 2.06
CA LEU A 28 -15.90 8.16 1.05
C LEU A 28 -17.16 7.50 1.61
N GLY A 29 -17.25 7.28 2.93
CA GLY A 29 -18.39 6.65 3.57
C GLY A 29 -18.61 5.20 3.17
N LEU A 30 -17.57 4.52 2.64
CA LEU A 30 -17.64 3.13 2.23
C LEU A 30 -17.41 2.18 3.40
N GLN A 31 -17.98 1.00 3.30
CA GLN A 31 -17.66 -0.09 4.21
C GLN A 31 -16.21 -0.54 3.99
N ALA A 32 -15.40 -0.48 5.04
CA ALA A 32 -14.06 -1.07 5.04
C ALA A 32 -14.12 -2.59 5.24
N GLY A 33 -13.05 -3.28 4.81
CA GLY A 33 -12.90 -4.73 4.99
C GLY A 33 -13.44 -5.56 3.84
N TYR A 34 -13.88 -6.78 4.13
CA TYR A 34 -14.32 -7.77 3.14
C TYR A 34 -15.69 -7.44 2.57
N THR A 35 -15.73 -6.56 1.57
CA THR A 35 -16.97 -6.09 0.92
C THR A 35 -17.05 -6.57 -0.51
N LYS A 36 -18.28 -6.70 -1.03
CA LYS A 36 -18.52 -7.12 -2.42
C LYS A 36 -17.98 -6.10 -3.44
N HIS A 37 -18.17 -4.80 -3.18
CA HIS A 37 -17.81 -3.71 -4.08
C HIS A 37 -16.81 -2.73 -3.42
N PRO A 38 -15.54 -3.14 -3.19
CA PRO A 38 -14.55 -2.33 -2.46
C PRO A 38 -13.96 -1.18 -3.27
N CYS A 39 -14.09 -1.20 -4.60
CA CYS A 39 -13.59 -0.12 -5.45
C CYS A 39 -14.45 1.13 -5.32
N PHE A 40 -13.81 2.28 -5.16
CA PHE A 40 -14.52 3.55 -5.12
C PHE A 40 -14.74 4.20 -6.51
N LEU A 41 -14.08 3.67 -7.54
CA LEU A 41 -14.18 4.15 -8.91
C LEU A 41 -15.23 3.38 -9.72
N CYS A 42 -15.44 2.10 -9.39
CA CYS A 42 -16.39 1.25 -10.12
C CYS A 42 -17.08 0.24 -9.19
N LEU A 43 -18.00 -0.53 -9.75
CA LEU A 43 -18.72 -1.60 -9.05
C LEU A 43 -18.04 -2.98 -9.24
N TRP A 44 -16.71 -3.01 -9.19
CA TRP A 44 -15.96 -4.26 -9.23
C TRP A 44 -16.46 -5.22 -8.14
N ASP A 45 -16.78 -6.45 -8.58
CA ASP A 45 -17.25 -7.50 -7.68
C ASP A 45 -16.08 -8.35 -7.20
N SER A 46 -15.67 -8.17 -5.96
CA SER A 46 -14.55 -8.89 -5.35
C SER A 46 -14.79 -10.40 -5.16
N ARG A 47 -15.98 -10.89 -5.48
CA ARG A 47 -16.36 -12.32 -5.36
C ARG A 47 -16.49 -13.01 -6.72
N ALA A 48 -16.32 -12.30 -7.81
CA ALA A 48 -16.43 -12.82 -9.17
C ALA A 48 -15.05 -13.30 -9.66
N ASP A 49 -14.44 -14.26 -8.94
CA ASP A 49 -13.07 -14.73 -9.16
C ASP A 49 -12.81 -15.20 -10.61
N ASP A 50 -13.80 -15.79 -11.26
CA ASP A 50 -13.77 -16.24 -12.66
C ASP A 50 -13.58 -15.12 -13.68
N ARG A 51 -13.97 -13.89 -13.32
CA ARG A 51 -13.94 -12.72 -14.21
C ARG A 51 -12.79 -11.76 -13.93
N HIS A 52 -12.09 -11.92 -12.82
CA HIS A 52 -11.15 -10.91 -12.32
C HIS A 52 -10.01 -10.61 -13.30
N TYR A 53 -9.51 -11.58 -14.03
CA TYR A 53 -8.42 -11.38 -14.99
C TYR A 53 -8.90 -11.22 -16.45
N THR A 54 -10.19 -11.48 -16.70
CA THR A 54 -10.76 -11.44 -18.04
C THR A 54 -11.62 -10.19 -18.29
N GLN A 55 -12.24 -9.65 -17.23
CA GLN A 55 -13.07 -8.46 -17.31
C GLN A 55 -12.32 -7.24 -16.77
N ILE A 56 -11.84 -6.39 -17.69
CA ILE A 56 -11.13 -5.15 -17.33
C ILE A 56 -12.10 -4.02 -17.01
N SER A 57 -13.20 -3.92 -17.78
CA SER A 57 -14.18 -2.84 -17.62
C SER A 57 -15.33 -3.26 -16.70
N TRP A 58 -15.57 -2.49 -15.67
CA TRP A 58 -16.65 -2.64 -14.69
C TRP A 58 -17.52 -1.39 -14.70
N LEU A 59 -18.80 -1.55 -14.34
CA LEU A 59 -19.75 -0.43 -14.30
C LEU A 59 -19.19 0.70 -13.40
N PRO A 60 -19.01 1.92 -13.89
CA PRO A 60 -18.53 3.05 -13.08
C PRO A 60 -19.42 3.29 -11.85
N ARG A 61 -18.80 3.69 -10.75
CA ARG A 61 -19.53 4.11 -9.54
C ARG A 61 -19.95 5.57 -9.70
N THR A 62 -21.18 5.78 -10.11
CA THR A 62 -21.73 7.12 -10.32
C THR A 62 -22.43 7.68 -9.08
N SER A 63 -22.70 6.85 -8.06
CA SER A 63 -23.41 7.23 -6.85
C SER A 63 -22.78 6.66 -5.58
N PHE A 64 -22.81 7.50 -4.53
CA PHE A 64 -22.44 7.15 -3.16
C PHE A 64 -23.66 7.26 -2.23
N THR A 65 -24.76 6.66 -2.63
CA THR A 65 -26.02 6.65 -1.85
C THR A 65 -25.90 5.69 -0.67
N PRO A 66 -26.06 6.14 0.59
CA PRO A 66 -26.06 5.28 1.75
C PRO A 66 -27.06 4.12 1.63
N GLY A 67 -26.63 2.92 2.05
CA GLY A 67 -27.40 1.68 1.92
C GLY A 67 -27.24 0.95 0.58
N PHE A 68 -26.56 1.54 -0.40
CA PHE A 68 -26.38 0.94 -1.73
C PHE A 68 -24.90 0.60 -2.00
N LYS A 69 -24.63 -0.59 -2.54
CA LYS A 69 -23.29 -1.03 -3.02
C LYS A 69 -22.14 -0.72 -2.05
N ASN A 70 -22.28 -1.10 -0.78
CA ASN A 70 -21.32 -0.90 0.29
C ASN A 70 -21.10 0.54 0.75
N VAL A 71 -21.91 1.49 0.35
CA VAL A 71 -21.94 2.83 0.92
C VAL A 71 -22.69 2.80 2.25
N LYS A 72 -22.05 3.23 3.34
CA LYS A 72 -22.65 3.32 4.68
C LYS A 72 -23.11 4.74 5.02
N PHE A 73 -22.33 5.72 4.61
CA PHE A 73 -22.54 7.12 4.94
C PHE A 73 -22.32 8.00 3.72
N ALA A 74 -22.83 9.22 3.74
CA ALA A 74 -22.46 10.22 2.76
C ALA A 74 -20.95 10.47 2.82
N TYR A 75 -20.34 10.66 1.67
CA TYR A 75 -18.91 10.96 1.60
C TYR A 75 -18.58 12.32 2.24
N LEU A 76 -17.40 12.45 2.77
CA LEU A 76 -16.87 13.67 3.39
C LEU A 76 -15.96 14.46 2.43
N VAL A 77 -15.45 13.79 1.42
CA VAL A 77 -14.51 14.31 0.43
C VAL A 77 -14.97 13.84 -0.94
N ASP A 78 -14.95 14.73 -1.91
CA ASP A 78 -15.28 14.38 -3.29
C ASP A 78 -14.37 13.23 -3.78
N PRO A 79 -14.92 12.13 -4.32
CA PRO A 79 -14.13 11.02 -4.85
C PRO A 79 -13.06 11.45 -5.85
N GLN A 80 -13.29 12.50 -6.63
CA GLN A 80 -12.32 13.05 -7.60
C GLN A 80 -11.08 13.67 -6.93
N ASN A 81 -11.14 13.97 -5.64
CA ASN A 81 -10.02 14.50 -4.88
C ASN A 81 -9.21 13.41 -4.17
N ILE A 82 -9.56 12.14 -4.34
CA ILE A 82 -8.80 11.01 -3.79
C ILE A 82 -7.75 10.59 -4.80
N LEU A 83 -6.53 10.38 -4.32
CA LEU A 83 -5.45 9.77 -5.09
C LEU A 83 -5.28 8.31 -4.67
N LEU A 84 -4.95 7.45 -5.65
CA LEU A 84 -4.62 6.06 -5.34
C LEU A 84 -3.27 5.97 -4.60
N PRO A 85 -3.18 5.15 -3.53
CA PRO A 85 -2.03 5.08 -2.65
C PRO A 85 -0.91 4.18 -3.21
N PRO A 86 0.18 4.73 -3.82
CA PRO A 86 1.21 3.93 -4.50
C PRO A 86 1.94 2.97 -3.57
N LEU A 87 2.28 3.40 -2.35
CA LEU A 87 2.92 2.54 -1.36
C LEU A 87 2.03 1.35 -1.00
N HIS A 88 0.76 1.60 -0.68
CA HIS A 88 -0.18 0.54 -0.30
C HIS A 88 -0.49 -0.41 -1.46
N ILE A 89 -0.44 0.07 -2.71
CA ILE A 89 -0.53 -0.78 -3.91
C ILE A 89 0.70 -1.69 -3.97
N LYS A 90 1.91 -1.14 -3.87
CA LYS A 90 3.17 -1.90 -3.82
C LYS A 90 3.16 -2.98 -2.74
N LEU A 91 2.77 -2.63 -1.50
CA LEU A 91 2.62 -3.58 -0.39
C LEU A 91 1.58 -4.67 -0.71
N GLY A 92 0.50 -4.30 -1.39
CA GLY A 92 -0.54 -5.23 -1.82
C GLY A 92 -0.09 -6.21 -2.89
N LEU A 93 0.67 -5.75 -3.88
CA LEU A 93 1.27 -6.59 -4.90
C LEU A 93 2.23 -7.60 -4.27
N MET A 94 3.13 -7.14 -3.38
CA MET A 94 4.02 -8.05 -2.65
C MET A 94 3.27 -9.09 -1.84
N LYS A 95 2.17 -8.68 -1.19
CA LYS A 95 1.29 -9.59 -0.45
C LYS A 95 0.67 -10.65 -1.37
N ASN A 96 0.18 -10.26 -2.54
CA ASN A 96 -0.43 -11.18 -3.50
C ASN A 96 0.61 -12.16 -4.05
N TYR A 97 1.80 -11.65 -4.44
CA TYR A 97 2.92 -12.48 -4.88
C TYR A 97 3.28 -13.53 -3.84
N THR A 98 3.58 -13.10 -2.61
CA THR A 98 4.01 -14.02 -1.55
C THR A 98 2.91 -15.04 -1.19
N LYS A 99 1.65 -14.66 -1.23
CA LYS A 99 0.54 -15.59 -0.99
C LYS A 99 0.41 -16.67 -2.05
N ALA A 100 0.79 -16.38 -3.29
CA ALA A 100 0.73 -17.32 -4.40
C ALA A 100 1.95 -18.27 -4.45
N LEU A 101 3.06 -17.96 -3.75
CA LEU A 101 4.20 -18.85 -3.66
C LEU A 101 3.84 -20.19 -2.98
N ASP A 102 4.49 -21.25 -3.43
CA ASP A 102 4.51 -22.51 -2.70
C ASP A 102 5.21 -22.32 -1.34
N LYS A 103 4.48 -22.65 -0.25
CA LYS A 103 4.97 -22.43 1.12
C LYS A 103 6.09 -23.40 1.53
N ASP A 104 6.20 -24.52 0.84
CA ASP A 104 7.23 -25.52 1.04
C ASP A 104 8.35 -25.41 0.00
N GLY A 105 8.16 -24.51 -0.98
CA GLY A 105 9.10 -24.23 -2.06
C GLY A 105 10.35 -23.48 -1.65
N PRO A 106 11.40 -23.53 -2.50
CA PRO A 106 12.69 -22.90 -2.20
C PRO A 106 12.60 -21.37 -2.10
N THR A 107 11.75 -20.74 -2.88
CA THR A 107 11.53 -19.28 -2.84
C THR A 107 10.97 -18.81 -1.49
N PHE A 108 10.00 -19.54 -0.95
CA PHE A 108 9.42 -19.20 0.35
C PHE A 108 10.40 -19.46 1.49
N LYS A 109 11.17 -20.56 1.43
CA LYS A 109 12.25 -20.87 2.40
C LYS A 109 13.33 -19.79 2.40
N PHE A 110 13.69 -19.28 1.23
CA PHE A 110 14.60 -18.13 1.16
C PHE A 110 14.07 -16.91 1.91
N LEU A 111 12.79 -16.57 1.75
CA LEU A 111 12.17 -15.46 2.49
C LEU A 111 12.22 -15.68 4.01
N GLN A 112 12.03 -16.91 4.49
CA GLN A 112 12.14 -17.24 5.91
C GLN A 112 13.57 -17.03 6.44
N MET A 113 14.56 -17.45 5.69
CA MET A 113 15.98 -17.24 6.04
C MET A 113 16.38 -15.76 5.99
N LYS A 114 15.89 -15.04 4.99
CA LYS A 114 16.22 -13.63 4.78
C LYS A 114 15.64 -12.72 5.87
N PHE A 115 14.44 -13.05 6.35
CA PHE A 115 13.72 -12.24 7.33
C PHE A 115 13.38 -13.02 8.62
N PRO A 116 14.38 -13.45 9.40
CA PRO A 116 14.16 -14.29 10.58
C PRO A 116 13.37 -13.58 11.69
N ARG A 117 13.24 -12.24 11.62
CA ARG A 117 12.48 -11.45 12.59
C ARG A 117 10.99 -11.33 12.24
N ILE A 118 10.59 -11.73 11.05
CA ILE A 118 9.17 -11.79 10.66
C ILE A 118 8.61 -13.12 11.13
N SER A 119 7.52 -13.10 11.90
CA SER A 119 6.87 -14.35 12.29
C SER A 119 6.37 -15.11 11.05
N GLU A 120 6.39 -16.43 11.09
CA GLU A 120 5.93 -17.26 9.98
C GLU A 120 4.50 -16.92 9.54
N ALA A 121 3.60 -16.65 10.48
CA ALA A 121 2.24 -16.24 10.18
C ALA A 121 2.18 -14.93 9.35
N LYS A 122 3.00 -13.93 9.67
CA LYS A 122 3.10 -12.70 8.89
C LYS A 122 3.71 -12.95 7.52
N LEU A 123 4.74 -13.80 7.44
CA LEU A 123 5.38 -14.14 6.19
C LEU A 123 4.41 -14.89 5.25
N ARG A 124 3.70 -15.91 5.76
CA ARG A 124 2.63 -16.64 5.03
C ARG A 124 1.50 -15.69 4.58
N ALA A 125 1.19 -14.69 5.38
CA ALA A 125 0.23 -13.65 5.02
C ALA A 125 0.77 -12.63 4.01
N GLY A 126 2.07 -12.66 3.68
CA GLY A 126 2.72 -11.74 2.75
C GLY A 126 2.82 -10.31 3.29
N VAL A 127 3.03 -10.16 4.61
CA VAL A 127 3.13 -8.87 5.26
C VAL A 127 4.59 -8.42 5.29
N PHE A 128 4.91 -7.46 4.43
CA PHE A 128 6.22 -6.81 4.33
C PHE A 128 6.06 -5.30 4.47
N ASP A 129 7.13 -4.63 4.90
CA ASP A 129 7.25 -3.17 4.86
C ASP A 129 8.03 -2.69 3.60
N GLY A 130 8.01 -1.39 3.38
CA GLY A 130 8.70 -0.77 2.24
C GLY A 130 10.21 -1.06 2.20
N PRO A 131 10.95 -0.92 3.31
CA PRO A 131 12.36 -1.29 3.41
C PRO A 131 12.66 -2.74 3.03
N GLN A 132 11.89 -3.70 3.54
CA GLN A 132 12.06 -5.12 3.24
C GLN A 132 11.84 -5.44 1.75
N ILE A 133 10.83 -4.82 1.13
CA ILE A 133 10.61 -4.97 -0.31
C ILE A 133 11.79 -4.38 -1.10
N ARG A 134 12.30 -3.20 -0.70
CA ARG A 134 13.47 -2.60 -1.36
C ARG A 134 14.73 -3.46 -1.21
N GLU A 135 14.89 -4.13 -0.08
CA GLU A 135 15.97 -5.07 0.15
C GLU A 135 15.86 -6.28 -0.79
N LEU A 136 14.69 -6.90 -0.90
CA LEU A 136 14.45 -8.02 -1.82
C LEU A 136 14.63 -7.63 -3.29
N MET A 137 14.21 -6.43 -3.68
CA MET A 137 14.37 -5.95 -5.06
C MET A 137 15.85 -5.81 -5.48
N LYS A 138 16.75 -5.63 -4.53
CA LYS A 138 18.22 -5.53 -4.75
C LYS A 138 18.93 -6.86 -4.61
N ASP A 139 18.25 -7.88 -4.11
CA ASP A 139 18.85 -9.18 -3.82
C ASP A 139 18.81 -10.08 -5.06
N GLU A 140 19.92 -10.23 -5.72
CA GLU A 140 20.05 -11.11 -6.90
C GLU A 140 19.91 -12.59 -6.54
N GLY A 141 20.33 -12.98 -5.33
CA GLY A 141 20.21 -14.35 -4.83
C GLY A 141 18.76 -14.80 -4.70
N PHE A 142 17.83 -13.88 -4.47
CA PHE A 142 16.41 -14.21 -4.36
C PHE A 142 15.86 -14.85 -5.65
N THR A 143 16.27 -14.35 -6.81
CA THR A 143 15.80 -14.87 -8.10
C THR A 143 16.35 -16.25 -8.46
N ALA A 144 17.46 -16.66 -7.84
CA ALA A 144 18.04 -17.97 -8.06
C ALA A 144 17.21 -19.14 -7.47
N HIS A 145 16.34 -18.83 -6.52
CA HIS A 145 15.48 -19.83 -5.84
C HIS A 145 14.09 -19.95 -6.48
N MET A 146 13.79 -19.13 -7.50
CA MET A 146 12.48 -19.06 -8.13
C MET A 146 12.30 -20.07 -9.26
N SER A 147 11.12 -20.66 -9.33
CA SER A 147 10.66 -21.31 -10.57
C SER A 147 10.51 -20.28 -11.71
N ALA A 148 10.39 -20.76 -12.94
CA ALA A 148 10.22 -19.87 -14.10
C ALA A 148 8.98 -18.96 -13.97
N VAL A 149 7.87 -19.49 -13.44
CA VAL A 149 6.63 -18.74 -13.22
C VAL A 149 6.80 -17.67 -12.13
N GLU A 150 7.39 -18.03 -11.00
CA GLU A 150 7.68 -17.10 -9.90
C GLU A 150 8.62 -16.00 -10.33
N LYS A 151 9.66 -16.33 -11.12
CA LYS A 151 10.62 -15.38 -11.65
C LYS A 151 9.98 -14.39 -12.62
N ARG A 152 9.11 -14.88 -13.52
CA ARG A 152 8.34 -14.02 -14.43
C ARG A 152 7.50 -13.02 -13.65
N ALA A 153 6.75 -13.49 -12.65
CA ALA A 153 5.91 -12.66 -11.78
C ALA A 153 6.73 -11.64 -10.97
N TRP A 154 7.90 -12.06 -10.43
CA TRP A 154 8.80 -11.17 -9.71
C TRP A 154 9.41 -10.10 -10.63
N THR A 155 9.77 -10.45 -11.85
CA THR A 155 10.30 -9.50 -12.84
C THR A 155 9.25 -8.46 -13.19
N GLY A 156 8.00 -8.86 -13.47
CA GLY A 156 6.87 -7.94 -13.69
C GLY A 156 6.62 -7.03 -12.49
N PHE A 157 6.66 -7.58 -11.27
CA PHE A 157 6.53 -6.80 -10.04
C PHE A 157 7.63 -5.72 -9.95
N ARG A 158 8.91 -6.08 -10.16
CA ARG A 158 10.02 -5.12 -10.12
C ARG A 158 9.86 -4.02 -11.18
N ALA A 159 9.46 -4.39 -12.39
CA ALA A 159 9.26 -3.44 -13.49
C ALA A 159 8.18 -2.39 -13.13
N VAL A 160 7.02 -2.81 -12.65
CA VAL A 160 5.92 -1.89 -12.28
C VAL A 160 6.32 -1.00 -11.09
N ILE A 161 7.01 -1.53 -10.09
CA ILE A 161 7.47 -0.73 -8.95
C ILE A 161 8.49 0.34 -9.38
N SER A 162 9.41 -0.01 -10.27
CA SER A 162 10.49 0.91 -10.68
C SER A 162 10.03 1.92 -11.72
N ASN A 163 9.17 1.51 -12.64
CA ASN A 163 8.86 2.26 -13.86
C ASN A 163 7.44 2.87 -13.90
N PHE A 164 6.60 2.57 -12.90
CA PHE A 164 5.23 3.10 -12.83
C PHE A 164 4.86 3.67 -11.47
N LEU A 165 5.08 2.93 -10.36
CA LEU A 165 4.70 3.38 -9.01
C LEU A 165 5.75 4.27 -8.34
N GLY A 166 6.80 4.67 -9.06
CA GLY A 166 7.87 5.55 -8.62
C GLY A 166 7.68 7.01 -9.07
N LYS A 167 8.82 7.75 -9.08
CA LYS A 167 8.85 9.15 -9.51
C LYS A 167 8.81 9.32 -11.04
N HIS A 168 9.12 8.28 -11.78
CA HIS A 168 9.15 8.28 -13.23
C HIS A 168 8.19 7.23 -13.76
N ARG A 169 7.46 7.60 -14.79
CA ARG A 169 6.60 6.71 -15.56
C ARG A 169 7.28 6.40 -16.89
N SER A 170 7.60 5.12 -17.12
CA SER A 170 8.15 4.68 -18.41
C SER A 170 7.10 4.80 -19.53
N PRO A 171 7.48 5.12 -20.76
CA PRO A 171 6.53 5.16 -21.88
C PRO A 171 5.78 3.85 -22.13
N ASP A 172 6.37 2.72 -21.78
CA ASP A 172 5.82 1.37 -21.93
C ASP A 172 5.15 0.81 -20.67
N TYR A 173 4.82 1.68 -19.69
CA TYR A 173 4.26 1.27 -18.41
C TYR A 173 3.00 0.41 -18.51
N GLU A 174 2.15 0.68 -19.51
CA GLU A 174 0.92 -0.10 -19.74
C GLU A 174 1.24 -1.56 -20.09
N ALA A 175 2.23 -1.78 -20.98
CA ALA A 175 2.70 -3.12 -21.32
C ALA A 175 3.30 -3.83 -20.11
N GLN A 176 4.06 -3.12 -19.28
CA GLN A 176 4.65 -3.68 -18.05
C GLN A 176 3.58 -4.04 -17.00
N VAL A 177 2.53 -3.24 -16.86
CA VAL A 177 1.41 -3.56 -15.97
C VAL A 177 0.62 -4.76 -16.50
N LYS A 178 0.39 -4.84 -17.80
CA LYS A 178 -0.26 -6.00 -18.43
C LYS A 178 0.56 -7.28 -18.18
N GLU A 179 1.87 -7.24 -18.41
CA GLU A 179 2.78 -8.38 -18.15
C GLU A 179 2.76 -8.80 -16.67
N LEU A 180 2.75 -7.83 -15.73
CA LEU A 180 2.57 -8.12 -14.31
C LEU A 180 1.28 -8.89 -14.05
N LEU A 181 0.15 -8.45 -14.58
CA LEU A 181 -1.16 -9.06 -14.34
C LEU A 181 -1.23 -10.49 -14.92
N GLU A 182 -0.72 -10.69 -16.13
CA GLU A 182 -0.66 -12.01 -16.78
C GLU A 182 0.26 -12.98 -16.01
N SER A 183 1.41 -12.50 -15.56
CA SER A 183 2.33 -13.31 -14.77
C SER A 183 1.78 -13.67 -13.39
N PHE A 184 1.04 -12.75 -12.74
CA PHE A 184 0.36 -13.00 -11.47
C PHE A 184 -0.80 -13.98 -11.63
N GLN A 185 -1.54 -13.90 -12.73
CA GLN A 185 -2.56 -14.90 -13.08
C GLN A 185 -1.92 -16.27 -13.24
N SER A 186 -0.82 -16.38 -14.00
CA SER A 186 -0.07 -17.62 -14.20
C SER A 186 0.50 -18.21 -12.90
N LEU A 187 0.88 -17.34 -11.96
CA LEU A 187 1.33 -17.73 -10.63
C LEU A 187 0.16 -18.20 -9.72
N GLY A 188 -1.09 -18.00 -10.13
CA GLY A 188 -2.28 -18.31 -9.31
C GLY A 188 -2.59 -17.26 -8.24
N ALA A 189 -2.06 -16.04 -8.37
CA ALA A 189 -2.36 -14.96 -7.45
C ALA A 189 -3.82 -14.49 -7.61
N ARG A 190 -4.56 -14.40 -6.51
CA ARG A 190 -5.92 -13.86 -6.55
C ARG A 190 -5.92 -12.36 -6.75
N MET A 191 -6.87 -11.84 -7.53
CA MET A 191 -7.06 -10.41 -7.73
C MET A 191 -7.48 -9.75 -6.42
N SER A 192 -6.74 -8.74 -6.00
CA SER A 192 -7.13 -7.85 -4.88
C SER A 192 -7.58 -6.51 -5.42
N VAL A 193 -8.27 -5.70 -4.62
CA VAL A 193 -8.66 -4.34 -5.02
C VAL A 193 -7.47 -3.50 -5.48
N LYS A 194 -6.27 -3.75 -4.93
CA LYS A 194 -5.04 -3.06 -5.30
C LYS A 194 -4.55 -3.43 -6.70
N MET A 195 -4.65 -4.71 -7.05
CA MET A 195 -4.40 -5.18 -8.41
C MET A 195 -5.49 -4.73 -9.37
N HIS A 196 -6.75 -4.73 -8.92
CA HIS A 196 -7.86 -4.22 -9.71
C HIS A 196 -7.66 -2.75 -10.12
N PHE A 197 -7.09 -1.90 -9.25
CA PHE A 197 -6.76 -0.53 -9.66
C PHE A 197 -5.77 -0.49 -10.82
N LEU A 198 -4.77 -1.36 -10.84
CA LEU A 198 -3.82 -1.48 -11.95
C LEU A 198 -4.47 -2.06 -13.21
N SER A 199 -5.43 -2.98 -13.05
CA SER A 199 -6.11 -3.62 -14.17
C SER A 199 -7.15 -2.71 -14.85
N SER A 200 -7.90 -1.92 -14.05
CA SER A 200 -9.12 -1.26 -14.54
C SER A 200 -9.10 0.26 -14.43
N HIS A 201 -8.12 0.84 -13.75
CA HIS A 201 -8.07 2.28 -13.47
C HIS A 201 -6.65 2.84 -13.59
N LEU A 202 -5.92 2.38 -14.58
CA LEU A 202 -4.53 2.77 -14.79
C LEU A 202 -4.39 4.26 -15.13
N ASP A 203 -5.38 4.81 -15.81
CA ASP A 203 -5.53 6.21 -16.15
C ASP A 203 -5.80 7.14 -14.95
N TYR A 204 -6.26 6.56 -13.84
CA TYR A 204 -6.54 7.31 -12.62
C TYR A 204 -5.28 7.62 -11.79
N PHE A 205 -4.16 6.99 -12.10
CA PHE A 205 -2.91 7.25 -11.40
C PHE A 205 -2.29 8.57 -11.87
N PRO A 206 -1.71 9.38 -10.95
CA PRO A 206 -0.96 10.57 -11.33
C PRO A 206 0.29 10.20 -12.13
N ASP A 207 0.79 11.13 -12.96
CA ASP A 207 2.00 10.91 -13.77
C ASP A 207 3.24 10.66 -12.93
N ASN A 208 3.30 11.22 -11.73
CA ASN A 208 4.36 11.01 -10.76
C ASN A 208 3.78 10.44 -9.47
N CYS A 209 3.71 9.12 -9.37
CA CYS A 209 3.24 8.42 -8.18
C CYS A 209 4.15 8.62 -6.95
N GLY A 210 5.44 8.90 -7.17
CA GLY A 210 6.41 9.09 -6.09
C GLY A 210 6.18 10.36 -5.27
N ASP A 211 5.71 11.43 -5.91
CA ASP A 211 5.44 12.71 -5.24
C ASP A 211 4.16 12.66 -4.38
N TYR A 212 3.25 11.75 -4.70
CA TYR A 212 2.01 11.52 -3.97
C TYR A 212 2.04 10.26 -3.09
N SER A 213 3.26 9.75 -2.79
CA SER A 213 3.42 8.56 -1.96
C SER A 213 3.08 8.85 -0.49
N GLU A 214 2.33 7.94 0.13
CA GLU A 214 2.02 7.96 1.55
C GLU A 214 3.19 7.52 2.46
N GLU A 215 4.38 7.32 1.91
CA GLU A 215 5.61 7.03 2.70
C GLU A 215 5.88 8.09 3.77
N GLN A 216 5.50 9.34 3.53
CA GLN A 216 5.60 10.43 4.51
C GLN A 216 4.68 10.17 5.72
N GLY A 217 3.43 9.78 5.47
CA GLY A 217 2.48 9.42 6.52
C GLY A 217 2.94 8.18 7.32
N GLU A 218 3.50 7.19 6.66
CA GLU A 218 4.04 5.99 7.31
C GLU A 218 5.25 6.33 8.20
N ARG A 219 6.10 7.25 7.77
CA ARG A 219 7.21 7.76 8.59
C ARG A 219 6.68 8.51 9.81
N PHE A 220 5.66 9.35 9.64
CA PHE A 220 4.98 10.02 10.75
C PHE A 220 4.43 9.02 11.78
N HIS A 221 3.78 7.93 11.33
CA HIS A 221 3.31 6.87 12.22
C HIS A 221 4.45 6.21 13.01
N GLN A 222 5.61 6.01 12.38
CA GLN A 222 6.77 5.45 13.07
C GLN A 222 7.32 6.42 14.13
N ASP A 223 7.35 7.71 13.84
CA ASP A 223 7.82 8.72 14.79
C ASP A 223 6.84 8.87 15.97
N LEU A 224 5.53 8.86 15.67
CA LEU A 224 4.50 8.90 16.71
C LEU A 224 4.54 7.66 17.62
N ARG A 225 4.87 6.50 17.08
CA ARG A 225 5.01 5.26 17.86
C ARG A 225 6.07 5.39 18.94
N HIS A 226 7.18 6.08 18.70
CA HIS A 226 8.19 6.33 19.73
C HIS A 226 7.65 7.22 20.86
N MET A 227 6.77 8.17 20.52
CA MET A 227 6.09 8.98 21.52
C MET A 227 5.07 8.14 22.30
N GLU A 228 4.30 7.30 21.61
CA GLU A 228 3.34 6.37 22.24
C GLU A 228 4.03 5.42 23.24
N GLU A 229 5.17 4.84 22.86
CA GLU A 229 5.99 3.99 23.75
C GLU A 229 6.49 4.79 24.97
N ARG A 230 6.89 6.05 24.78
CA ARG A 230 7.34 6.95 25.87
C ARG A 230 6.20 7.29 26.82
N TYR A 231 4.99 7.48 26.30
CA TYR A 231 3.78 7.76 27.08
C TYR A 231 3.02 6.49 27.49
N GLN A 232 3.62 5.31 27.35
CA GLN A 232 3.06 4.01 27.77
C GLN A 232 1.66 3.73 27.20
N GLY A 233 1.40 4.16 25.98
CA GLY A 233 0.12 3.99 25.28
C GLY A 233 -0.97 5.02 25.65
N TYR A 234 -0.68 6.00 26.49
CA TYR A 234 -1.61 7.10 26.76
C TYR A 234 -1.60 8.11 25.62
N TRP A 235 -2.69 8.13 24.87
CA TRP A 235 -2.92 9.09 23.80
C TRP A 235 -3.70 10.29 24.34
N ASP A 236 -3.00 11.38 24.63
CA ASP A 236 -3.61 12.62 25.10
C ASP A 236 -3.06 13.85 24.36
N VAL A 237 -3.61 15.02 24.71
CA VAL A 237 -3.19 16.30 24.14
C VAL A 237 -1.73 16.61 24.49
N ASN A 238 -1.23 16.16 25.64
CA ASN A 238 0.13 16.43 26.08
C ASN A 238 1.14 15.65 25.23
N MET A 239 0.84 14.39 24.89
CA MET A 239 1.67 13.59 23.99
C MET A 239 1.79 14.25 22.61
N LEU A 240 0.68 14.73 22.05
CA LEU A 240 0.68 15.43 20.77
C LEU A 240 1.41 16.78 20.85
N ALA A 241 1.26 17.50 21.95
CA ALA A 241 1.97 18.77 22.18
C ALA A 241 3.48 18.55 22.27
N ASP A 242 3.92 17.51 23.00
CA ASP A 242 5.34 17.12 23.09
C ASP A 242 5.90 16.72 21.73
N TYR A 243 5.14 15.97 20.93
CA TYR A 243 5.54 15.64 19.58
C TYR A 243 5.72 16.89 18.70
N CYS A 244 4.74 17.79 18.70
CA CYS A 244 4.82 19.05 17.97
C CYS A 244 6.00 19.92 18.46
N TRP A 245 6.26 19.92 19.76
CA TRP A 245 7.39 20.61 20.35
C TRP A 245 8.72 20.01 19.92
N CYS A 246 8.84 18.69 19.86
CA CYS A 246 10.02 18.01 19.34
C CYS A 246 10.30 18.38 17.90
N LEU A 247 9.27 18.42 17.04
CA LEU A 247 9.41 18.86 15.64
C LEU A 247 9.89 20.31 15.52
N LYS A 248 9.44 21.20 16.43
CA LYS A 248 9.81 22.61 16.40
C LYS A 248 11.19 22.90 16.99
N ARG A 249 11.70 22.00 17.85
CA ARG A 249 13.06 22.10 18.44
C ARG A 249 14.15 21.64 17.49
N ASP A 250 13.81 20.97 16.39
CA ASP A 250 14.79 20.57 15.40
C ASP A 250 15.43 21.81 14.79
N LEU A 251 16.68 22.03 15.23
CA LEU A 251 17.50 23.15 14.75
C LEU A 251 17.68 23.02 13.24
N PRO A 252 17.52 24.10 12.48
CA PRO A 252 17.56 24.08 11.00
C PRO A 252 18.88 23.56 10.41
N ASN A 253 19.92 23.40 11.23
CA ASN A 253 21.25 22.95 10.81
C ASN A 253 21.63 21.53 11.27
N THR A 254 20.76 20.78 11.88
CA THR A 254 21.03 19.40 12.30
C THR A 254 20.59 18.43 11.23
N THR A 255 21.52 17.83 10.53
CA THR A 255 21.27 16.67 9.68
C THR A 255 20.99 15.44 10.55
N HIS A 256 19.72 15.15 10.79
CA HIS A 256 19.31 13.90 11.44
C HIS A 256 19.60 12.70 10.53
N ARG A 257 20.78 12.12 10.67
CA ARG A 257 21.01 10.74 10.22
C ARG A 257 20.56 9.79 11.32
N ARG A 258 19.53 9.03 11.05
CA ARG A 258 19.11 7.90 11.87
C ARG A 258 20.30 6.95 12.04
N LYS A 259 20.97 6.96 13.18
CA LYS A 259 21.93 5.91 13.55
C LYS A 259 21.09 4.67 13.88
N SER A 260 21.08 3.69 12.98
CA SER A 260 20.55 2.37 13.33
C SER A 260 21.54 1.77 14.34
N LEU A 261 21.18 1.79 15.60
CA LEU A 261 21.87 1.00 16.63
C LEU A 261 21.64 -0.48 16.30
N LYS A 262 22.65 -1.15 15.74
CA LYS A 262 22.70 -2.60 15.74
C LYS A 262 22.78 -3.04 17.20
N ARG A 263 21.64 -3.43 17.78
CA ARG A 263 21.63 -4.11 19.07
C ARG A 263 22.21 -5.51 18.83
N HIS A 264 23.49 -5.70 19.18
CA HIS A 264 24.01 -7.03 19.40
C HIS A 264 23.38 -7.55 20.70
N PHE A 265 22.48 -8.51 20.58
CA PHE A 265 22.14 -9.33 21.74
C PHE A 265 23.35 -10.24 21.97
N LEU A 266 24.03 -10.05 23.10
CA LEU A 266 24.95 -11.03 23.62
C LEU A 266 24.12 -12.31 23.87
N SER A 267 24.50 -13.40 23.20
CA SER A 267 24.05 -14.75 23.52
C SER A 267 24.52 -15.07 24.95
N ALA A 268 23.58 -15.33 25.84
CA ALA A 268 23.86 -15.98 27.13
C ALA A 268 24.04 -17.48 26.91
#